data_eb496ea0c52bb5bb1a681fecda03d824
#
_entry.id   eb496ea0c52bb5bb1a681fecda03d824
#
_cell.length_a   1.000
_cell.length_b   1.000
_cell.length_c   1.000
_cell.angle_alpha   90.00
_cell.angle_beta   90.00
_cell.angle_gamma   90.00
#
_symmetry.space_group_name_H-M   'P 1'
#
loop_
_entity.id
_entity.type
_entity.pdbx_description
1 polymer ?
#
loop_
_entity_poly.entity_id
_entity_poly.type
_entity_poly.pdbx_seq_one_letter_code
_entity_poly.pdbx_strand_id
1 'polypeptide(L)'
;MTNTTTPTTIDNDFAPETHTVGNASAQSSVITTGSGLVRIAVTTHAHIKFGSNPTATEEDLLMPTDHVEVFRFKSGDKIAFIGHGAGSGEINISAID
;
A
#
# COMPACT_ATOMS: atom_id res chain seq x y z
N MET A 1 1.11 7.68 -34.56
CA MET A 1 0.77 6.63 -33.58
C MET A 1 0.11 7.25 -32.38
N THR A 2 -0.96 6.67 -31.96
CA THR A 2 -1.64 7.13 -30.76
C THR A 2 -1.02 6.49 -29.55
N ASN A 3 -0.53 7.31 -28.66
CA ASN A 3 -0.08 6.81 -27.38
C ASN A 3 -1.30 6.66 -26.47
N THR A 4 -1.72 5.41 -26.30
CA THR A 4 -2.89 5.13 -25.49
C THR A 4 -2.45 4.87 -24.06
N THR A 5 -2.79 5.78 -23.18
CA THR A 5 -2.60 5.59 -21.76
C THR A 5 -3.93 5.17 -21.16
N THR A 6 -3.99 3.98 -20.60
CA THR A 6 -5.16 3.54 -19.88
C THR A 6 -5.18 4.22 -18.52
N PRO A 7 -6.18 5.04 -18.23
CA PRO A 7 -6.24 5.68 -16.91
C PRO A 7 -6.45 4.64 -15.82
N THR A 8 -5.87 4.92 -14.66
CA THR A 8 -6.09 4.11 -13.47
C THR A 8 -7.50 4.37 -12.95
N THR A 9 -8.26 3.30 -12.77
CA THR A 9 -9.61 3.39 -12.25
C THR A 9 -9.60 3.00 -10.79
N ILE A 10 -10.12 3.88 -9.93
CA ILE A 10 -10.22 3.61 -8.50
C ILE A 10 -11.42 2.70 -8.26
N ASP A 11 -11.20 1.65 -7.46
CA ASP A 11 -12.27 0.76 -7.04
C ASP A 11 -13.02 1.42 -5.88
N ASN A 12 -14.24 1.90 -6.14
CA ASN A 12 -15.03 2.62 -5.15
C ASN A 12 -15.65 1.71 -4.09
N ASP A 13 -15.56 0.38 -4.26
CA ASP A 13 -16.06 -0.55 -3.25
C ASP A 13 -15.10 -0.67 -2.07
N PHE A 14 -13.87 -0.18 -2.22
CA PHE A 14 -12.91 -0.09 -1.14
C PHE A 14 -12.60 1.38 -0.88
N ALA A 15 -13.00 1.89 0.29
CA ALA A 15 -12.68 3.27 0.64
C ALA A 15 -11.17 3.41 0.84
N PRO A 16 -10.51 4.38 0.18
CA PRO A 16 -9.08 4.59 0.39
C PRO A 16 -8.77 4.83 1.88
N GLU A 17 -7.65 4.29 2.33
CA GLU A 17 -7.21 4.40 3.72
C GLU A 17 -5.92 5.19 3.79
N THR A 18 -5.83 6.06 4.79
CA THR A 18 -4.58 6.74 5.13
C THR A 18 -4.23 6.40 6.56
N HIS A 19 -3.00 5.96 6.77
CA HIS A 19 -2.51 5.59 8.10
C HIS A 19 -1.22 6.32 8.40
N THR A 20 -0.93 6.51 9.68
CA THR A 20 0.36 6.99 10.13
C THR A 20 1.36 5.85 10.09
N VAL A 21 2.51 6.10 9.47
CA VAL A 21 3.64 5.17 9.48
C VAL A 21 4.57 5.60 10.61
N GLY A 22 4.88 4.68 11.50
CA GLY A 22 5.75 4.95 12.65
C GLY A 22 6.72 3.80 12.88
N ASN A 23 7.26 3.73 14.09
CA ASN A 23 8.28 2.73 14.43
C ASN A 23 7.70 1.40 14.92
N ALA A 24 6.41 1.23 14.82
CA ALA A 24 5.74 -0.03 15.12
C ALA A 24 4.92 -0.47 13.92
N SER A 25 4.87 -1.78 13.66
CA SER A 25 4.08 -2.32 12.56
C SER A 25 2.59 -2.09 12.82
N ALA A 26 1.89 -1.63 11.79
CA ALA A 26 0.43 -1.48 11.81
C ALA A 26 -0.13 -2.13 10.55
N GLN A 27 -1.44 -2.31 10.49
CA GLN A 27 -2.09 -3.00 9.38
C GLN A 27 -3.22 -2.16 8.80
N SER A 28 -3.45 -2.32 7.50
CA SER A 28 -4.68 -1.85 6.86
C SER A 28 -5.86 -2.76 7.24
N SER A 29 -7.06 -2.37 6.85
CA SER A 29 -8.18 -3.29 6.83
C SER A 29 -7.98 -4.33 5.72
N VAL A 30 -8.87 -5.34 5.69
CA VAL A 30 -8.88 -6.32 4.60
C VAL A 30 -9.18 -5.59 3.29
N ILE A 31 -8.35 -5.85 2.27
CA ILE A 31 -8.50 -5.22 0.96
C ILE A 31 -9.10 -6.23 0.00
N THR A 32 -10.27 -5.93 -0.52
CA THR A 32 -10.95 -6.77 -1.51
C THR A 32 -11.11 -5.98 -2.79
N THR A 33 -10.63 -6.54 -3.89
CA THR A 33 -10.75 -5.91 -5.20
C THR A 33 -10.89 -6.98 -6.27
N GLY A 34 -11.64 -6.68 -7.32
CA GLY A 34 -11.82 -7.59 -8.43
C GLY A 34 -10.59 -7.71 -9.32
N SER A 35 -9.75 -6.68 -9.38
CA SER A 35 -8.56 -6.66 -10.23
C SER A 35 -7.36 -7.36 -9.59
N GLY A 36 -7.32 -7.46 -8.25
CA GLY A 36 -6.13 -7.90 -7.54
C GLY A 36 -5.01 -6.88 -7.54
N LEU A 37 -5.32 -5.60 -7.73
CA LEU A 37 -4.35 -4.53 -7.78
C LEU A 37 -4.63 -3.49 -6.70
N VAL A 38 -3.55 -2.98 -6.09
CA VAL A 38 -3.64 -1.93 -5.08
C VAL A 38 -2.57 -0.89 -5.33
N ARG A 39 -2.93 0.38 -5.13
CA ARG A 39 -2.02 1.51 -5.25
C ARG A 39 -1.62 1.94 -3.85
N ILE A 40 -0.32 2.03 -3.62
CA ILE A 40 0.22 2.45 -2.33
C ILE A 40 1.10 3.68 -2.54
N ALA A 41 0.86 4.72 -1.76
CA ALA A 41 1.67 5.93 -1.75
C ALA A 41 2.20 6.18 -0.34
N VAL A 42 3.46 6.54 -0.22
CA VAL A 42 4.08 6.82 1.07
C VAL A 42 4.75 8.19 1.04
N THR A 43 4.77 8.88 2.17
CA THR A 43 5.45 10.16 2.32
C THR A 43 6.79 10.02 3.07
N THR A 44 7.10 8.81 3.53
CA THR A 44 8.35 8.50 4.21
C THR A 44 8.82 7.12 3.78
N HIS A 45 10.09 6.80 4.03
CA HIS A 45 10.55 5.43 3.81
C HIS A 45 9.73 4.48 4.67
N ALA A 46 9.15 3.46 4.06
CA ALA A 46 8.33 2.50 4.76
C ALA A 46 8.58 1.10 4.20
N HIS A 47 8.49 0.11 5.06
CA HIS A 47 8.53 -1.29 4.64
C HIS A 47 7.13 -1.85 4.70
N ILE A 48 6.76 -2.63 3.69
CA ILE A 48 5.41 -3.17 3.58
C ILE A 48 5.45 -4.68 3.43
N LYS A 49 4.39 -5.34 3.88
CA LYS A 49 4.21 -6.78 3.76
C LYS A 49 2.74 -7.09 3.57
N PHE A 50 2.44 -7.98 2.64
CA PHE A 50 1.08 -8.45 2.39
C PHE A 50 0.84 -9.78 3.10
N GLY A 51 -0.38 -10.02 3.53
CA GLY A 51 -0.76 -11.30 4.13
C GLY A 51 -2.13 -11.22 4.79
N SER A 52 -2.57 -12.34 5.37
CA SER A 52 -3.85 -12.39 6.08
C SER A 52 -3.76 -11.70 7.45
N ASN A 53 -2.59 -11.76 8.08
CA ASN A 53 -2.32 -11.10 9.35
C ASN A 53 -0.83 -10.74 9.42
N PRO A 54 -0.36 -9.83 8.54
CA PRO A 54 1.06 -9.57 8.40
C PRO A 54 1.60 -8.67 9.49
N THR A 55 2.89 -8.85 9.80
CA THR A 55 3.67 -7.94 10.63
C THR A 55 4.85 -7.47 9.79
N ALA A 56 4.97 -6.18 9.56
CA ALA A 56 6.06 -5.62 8.79
C ALA A 56 7.31 -5.43 9.65
N THR A 57 8.47 -5.66 9.04
CA THR A 57 9.77 -5.40 9.65
C THR A 57 10.63 -4.61 8.68
N GLU A 58 11.76 -4.10 9.15
CA GLU A 58 12.68 -3.36 8.29
C GLU A 58 13.41 -4.25 7.28
N GLU A 59 13.13 -5.54 7.27
CA GLU A 59 13.64 -6.48 6.26
C GLU A 59 12.66 -6.71 5.12
N ASP A 60 11.45 -6.17 5.23
CA ASP A 60 10.44 -6.31 4.18
C ASP A 60 10.65 -5.28 3.07
N LEU A 61 9.81 -5.35 2.03
CA LEU A 61 9.92 -4.50 0.85
C LEU A 61 9.94 -3.02 1.22
N LEU A 62 10.96 -2.29 0.77
CA LEU A 62 11.10 -0.87 1.04
C LEU A 62 10.36 -0.04 -0.02
N MET A 63 9.50 0.84 0.46
CA MET A 63 8.91 1.92 -0.32
C MET A 63 9.68 3.19 0.01
N PRO A 64 10.42 3.78 -0.96
CA PRO A 64 11.17 5.01 -0.68
C PRO A 64 10.24 6.20 -0.41
N THR A 65 10.78 7.23 0.25
CA THR A 65 10.05 8.48 0.51
C THR A 65 9.44 9.06 -0.77
N ASP A 66 8.20 9.56 -0.63
CA ASP A 66 7.46 10.21 -1.71
C ASP A 66 7.29 9.32 -2.95
N HIS A 67 7.08 8.03 -2.71
CA HIS A 67 6.95 7.03 -3.76
C HIS A 67 5.52 6.51 -3.86
N VAL A 68 5.11 6.22 -5.09
CA VAL A 68 3.82 5.61 -5.40
C VAL A 68 4.07 4.37 -6.24
N GLU A 69 3.42 3.28 -5.89
CA GLU A 69 3.56 2.04 -6.65
C GLU A 69 2.27 1.25 -6.64
N VAL A 70 2.01 0.54 -7.74
CA VAL A 70 0.87 -0.36 -7.86
C VAL A 70 1.38 -1.78 -7.72
N PHE A 71 0.73 -2.55 -6.86
CA PHE A 71 1.10 -3.93 -6.59
C PHE A 71 -0.03 -4.86 -6.97
N ARG A 72 0.32 -6.04 -7.51
CA ARG A 72 -0.60 -7.16 -7.57
C ARG A 72 -0.54 -7.89 -6.24
N PHE A 73 -1.70 -8.24 -5.71
CA PHE A 73 -1.78 -8.89 -4.41
C PHE A 73 -2.94 -9.89 -4.40
N LYS A 74 -3.01 -10.70 -3.37
CA LYS A 74 -4.12 -11.63 -3.19
C LYS A 74 -5.28 -10.90 -2.54
N SER A 75 -6.41 -10.78 -3.25
CA SER A 75 -7.60 -10.14 -2.70
C SER A 75 -8.02 -10.82 -1.41
N GLY A 76 -8.34 -10.03 -0.40
CA GLY A 76 -8.62 -10.52 0.95
C GLY A 76 -7.45 -10.35 1.91
N ASP A 77 -6.27 -10.04 1.41
CA ASP A 77 -5.12 -9.76 2.27
C ASP A 77 -5.18 -8.37 2.87
N LYS A 78 -4.37 -8.18 3.90
CA LYS A 78 -4.09 -6.88 4.52
C LYS A 78 -2.68 -6.46 4.15
N ILE A 79 -2.39 -5.18 4.35
CA ILE A 79 -1.03 -4.65 4.19
C ILE A 79 -0.54 -4.20 5.55
N ALA A 80 0.58 -4.75 5.99
CA ALA A 80 1.29 -4.23 7.16
C ALA A 80 2.35 -3.24 6.71
N PHE A 81 2.64 -2.26 7.53
CA PHE A 81 3.62 -1.24 7.22
C PHE A 81 4.33 -0.76 8.48
N ILE A 82 5.60 -0.39 8.32
CA ILE A 82 6.44 0.14 9.40
C ILE A 82 7.42 1.15 8.78
N GLY A 83 7.75 2.20 9.53
CA GLY A 83 8.73 3.18 9.08
C GLY A 83 10.14 2.62 9.10
N HIS A 84 11.00 3.20 8.28
CA HIS A 84 12.41 2.84 8.24
C HIS A 84 13.17 3.70 9.26
N GLY A 85 13.90 3.06 10.16
CA GLY A 85 14.61 3.75 11.22
C GLY A 85 13.66 4.51 12.13
N ALA A 86 13.94 5.77 12.40
CA ALA A 86 13.08 6.64 13.22
C ALA A 86 12.10 7.45 12.37
N GLY A 87 11.95 7.12 11.10
CA GLY A 87 11.09 7.87 10.19
C GLY A 87 9.62 7.75 10.53
N SER A 88 8.88 8.82 10.28
CA SER A 88 7.44 8.83 10.39
C SER A 88 6.82 9.60 9.24
N GLY A 89 5.59 9.25 8.89
CA GLY A 89 4.87 9.86 7.80
C GLY A 89 3.54 9.18 7.60
N GLU A 90 3.09 9.13 6.36
CA GLU A 90 1.78 8.57 6.05
C GLU A 90 1.87 7.58 4.90
N ILE A 91 0.93 6.63 4.90
CA ILE A 91 0.73 5.69 3.80
C ILE A 91 -0.74 5.78 3.38
N ASN A 92 -0.95 5.90 2.08
CA ASN A 92 -2.28 5.91 1.48
C ASN A 92 -2.45 4.64 0.64
N ILE A 93 -3.54 3.93 0.86
CA ILE A 93 -3.82 2.65 0.23
C ILE A 93 -5.14 2.76 -0.51
N SER A 94 -5.12 2.49 -1.81
CA SER A 94 -6.32 2.55 -2.65
C SER A 94 -6.41 1.30 -3.51
N ALA A 95 -7.58 0.67 -3.51
CA ALA A 95 -7.83 -0.39 -4.47
C ALA A 95 -8.10 0.21 -5.85
N ILE A 96 -7.67 -0.49 -6.88
CA ILE A 96 -7.89 -0.05 -8.26
C ILE A 96 -8.49 -1.19 -9.09
N ASP A 97 -9.24 -0.81 -10.10
CA ASP A 97 -9.85 -1.75 -11.04
C ASP A 97 -8.90 -2.10 -12.17
#